data_ae8a494500f90bd273b8d08fe5b715e0
#
_entry.id   ae8a494500f90bd273b8d08fe5b715e0
#
_cell.length_a   1.000
_cell.length_b   1.000
_cell.length_c   1.000
_cell.angle_alpha   90.00
_cell.angle_beta   90.00
_cell.angle_gamma   90.00
#
_symmetry.space_group_name_H-M   'P 1'
#
loop_
_entity.id
_entity.type
_entity.pdbx_description
1 polymer ?
#
loop_
_entity_poly.entity_id
_entity_poly.type
_entity_poly.pdbx_seq_one_letter_code
_entity_poly.pdbx_strand_id
1 'polypeptide(L)'
;MTRMLLLAAALVALPVAADEAKIRQVIESKLGGAKVDSVQATAVPGLYEVRFRGTDGAQIVYTDAQATHLIVGTLYETRTDRNLTEERLRKLSAINMDTLPYDLAVKVQRGNGRRTLVMFSDPYCPACKRFEKVLAGIEDITIHYFMYPVIRPELADHSRAVWCAADRSKAWIDLALRGKPVATSATCDTPIEKVLELGDRLGIRSTPTLFLATGERLRGGTSAAQLKVLLDEAAEQKAKK
;
A
#
# COMPACT_ATOMS: atom_id res chain seq x y z
N MET A 1 -48.40 57.86 -5.50
CA MET A 1 -47.93 56.53 -6.00
C MET A 1 -46.52 56.30 -5.49
N THR A 2 -46.41 55.68 -4.30
CA THR A 2 -45.12 55.45 -3.60
C THR A 2 -44.60 54.05 -3.96
N ARG A 3 -43.51 53.96 -4.73
CA ARG A 3 -42.87 52.70 -5.06
C ARG A 3 -41.99 52.25 -3.86
N MET A 4 -42.40 51.19 -3.22
CA MET A 4 -41.65 50.53 -2.17
C MET A 4 -40.60 49.59 -2.83
N LEU A 5 -39.30 49.96 -2.77
CA LEU A 5 -38.20 49.09 -3.16
C LEU A 5 -37.97 48.05 -2.06
N LEU A 6 -38.23 46.76 -2.37
CA LEU A 6 -37.83 45.63 -1.56
C LEU A 6 -36.34 45.35 -1.84
N LEU A 7 -35.46 45.66 -0.90
CA LEU A 7 -34.08 45.18 -0.90
C LEU A 7 -34.06 43.69 -0.49
N ALA A 8 -33.83 42.81 -1.43
CA ALA A 8 -33.56 41.42 -1.13
C ALA A 8 -32.09 41.30 -0.65
N ALA A 9 -31.90 41.13 0.64
CA ALA A 9 -30.58 40.80 1.22
C ALA A 9 -30.23 39.38 0.86
N ALA A 10 -29.33 39.19 -0.09
CA ALA A 10 -28.72 37.88 -0.37
C ALA A 10 -27.82 37.52 0.80
N LEU A 11 -28.21 36.55 1.63
CA LEU A 11 -27.33 35.92 2.60
C LEU A 11 -26.26 35.13 1.83
N VAL A 12 -25.08 35.69 1.71
CA VAL A 12 -23.89 34.95 1.28
C VAL A 12 -23.43 34.07 2.45
N ALA A 13 -23.73 32.78 2.38
CA ALA A 13 -23.20 31.81 3.32
C ALA A 13 -21.68 31.74 3.12
N LEU A 14 -20.93 32.37 4.01
CA LEU A 14 -19.45 32.19 4.04
C LEU A 14 -19.15 30.73 4.38
N PRO A 15 -18.19 30.10 3.68
CA PRO A 15 -17.75 28.76 4.04
C PRO A 15 -17.22 28.79 5.48
N VAL A 16 -17.82 28.01 6.36
CA VAL A 16 -17.33 27.82 7.73
C VAL A 16 -15.97 27.15 7.62
N ALA A 17 -14.92 27.89 7.92
CA ALA A 17 -13.60 27.32 8.03
C ALA A 17 -13.58 26.27 9.15
N ALA A 18 -13.01 25.10 8.89
CA ALA A 18 -12.87 24.08 9.92
C ALA A 18 -11.92 24.57 11.02
N ASP A 19 -12.33 24.40 12.26
CA ASP A 19 -11.42 24.55 13.40
C ASP A 19 -10.57 23.26 13.51
N GLU A 20 -9.39 23.28 12.88
CA GLU A 20 -8.49 22.13 12.88
C GLU A 20 -8.13 21.68 14.28
N ALA A 21 -7.90 22.62 15.22
CA ALA A 21 -7.54 22.30 16.59
C ALA A 21 -8.67 21.54 17.30
N LYS A 22 -9.92 21.98 17.09
CA LYS A 22 -11.10 21.31 17.63
C LYS A 22 -11.30 19.93 17.02
N ILE A 23 -11.19 19.80 15.69
CA ILE A 23 -11.28 18.50 15.01
C ILE A 23 -10.23 17.56 15.59
N ARG A 24 -8.98 17.99 15.68
CA ARG A 24 -7.87 17.23 16.24
C ARG A 24 -8.17 16.74 17.65
N GLN A 25 -8.57 17.64 18.54
CA GLN A 25 -8.89 17.31 19.93
C GLN A 25 -10.02 16.29 20.06
N VAL A 26 -11.12 16.49 19.34
CA VAL A 26 -12.29 15.60 19.39
C VAL A 26 -11.93 14.21 18.84
N ILE A 27 -11.26 14.16 17.68
CA ILE A 27 -10.94 12.88 17.01
C ILE A 27 -9.90 12.10 17.81
N GLU A 28 -8.83 12.73 18.33
CA GLU A 28 -7.85 12.09 19.20
C GLU A 28 -8.51 11.46 20.43
N SER A 29 -9.45 12.18 21.07
CA SER A 29 -10.22 11.65 22.20
C SER A 29 -11.06 10.43 21.82
N LYS A 30 -11.71 10.44 20.65
CA LYS A 30 -12.57 9.33 20.16
C LYS A 30 -11.76 8.12 19.72
N LEU A 31 -10.55 8.32 19.25
CA LEU A 31 -9.66 7.25 18.78
C LEU A 31 -8.70 6.73 19.87
N GLY A 32 -9.06 6.87 21.14
CA GLY A 32 -8.27 6.33 22.26
C GLY A 32 -6.90 6.99 22.43
N GLY A 33 -6.76 8.26 22.06
CA GLY A 33 -5.52 9.04 22.17
C GLY A 33 -4.55 8.87 21.00
N ALA A 34 -4.97 8.22 19.89
CA ALA A 34 -4.18 8.17 18.67
C ALA A 34 -3.93 9.59 18.14
N LYS A 35 -2.67 9.91 17.82
CA LYS A 35 -2.29 11.26 17.37
C LYS A 35 -2.73 11.53 15.94
N VAL A 36 -3.39 12.66 15.73
CA VAL A 36 -3.79 13.15 14.41
C VAL A 36 -2.58 13.79 13.72
N ASP A 37 -2.20 13.28 12.57
CA ASP A 37 -1.10 13.80 11.76
C ASP A 37 -1.53 15.05 10.95
N SER A 38 -2.72 15.00 10.32
CA SER A 38 -3.25 16.11 9.52
C SER A 38 -4.77 16.11 9.43
N VAL A 39 -5.34 17.30 9.22
CA VAL A 39 -6.75 17.53 8.87
C VAL A 39 -6.76 18.29 7.55
N GLN A 40 -7.48 17.80 6.53
CA GLN A 40 -7.53 18.41 5.20
C GLN A 40 -8.96 18.39 4.64
N ALA A 41 -9.36 19.45 3.94
CA ALA A 41 -10.62 19.45 3.20
C ALA A 41 -10.56 18.39 2.08
N THR A 42 -11.70 17.72 1.84
CA THR A 42 -11.87 16.82 0.72
C THR A 42 -12.48 17.52 -0.50
N ALA A 43 -12.63 16.80 -1.61
CA ALA A 43 -13.37 17.28 -2.77
C ALA A 43 -14.89 17.43 -2.49
N VAL A 44 -15.39 16.87 -1.39
CA VAL A 44 -16.78 16.99 -0.95
C VAL A 44 -16.88 18.19 0.00
N PRO A 45 -17.66 19.23 -0.34
CA PRO A 45 -17.81 20.41 0.51
C PRO A 45 -18.26 20.06 1.93
N GLY A 46 -17.60 20.63 2.94
CA GLY A 46 -17.91 20.39 4.35
C GLY A 46 -17.40 19.07 4.92
N LEU A 47 -16.77 18.22 4.12
CA LEU A 47 -16.15 16.96 4.57
C LEU A 47 -14.63 17.11 4.68
N TYR A 48 -14.08 16.72 5.83
CA TYR A 48 -12.65 16.79 6.14
C TYR A 48 -12.06 15.39 6.32
N GLU A 49 -10.92 15.15 5.67
CA GLU A 49 -10.07 13.98 5.89
C GLU A 49 -9.23 14.22 7.14
N VAL A 50 -9.28 13.28 8.09
CA VAL A 50 -8.45 13.27 9.29
C VAL A 50 -7.54 12.06 9.22
N ARG A 51 -6.22 12.32 9.11
CA ARG A 51 -5.20 11.29 9.10
C ARG A 51 -4.60 11.12 10.49
N PHE A 52 -4.45 9.88 10.90
CA PHE A 52 -3.79 9.51 12.15
C PHE A 52 -2.98 8.22 11.98
N ARG A 53 -2.12 7.93 12.95
CA ARG A 53 -1.32 6.71 12.96
C ARG A 53 -1.92 5.72 13.95
N GLY A 54 -2.45 4.62 13.41
CA GLY A 54 -2.90 3.47 14.20
C GLY A 54 -1.82 2.39 14.31
N THR A 55 -2.18 1.25 14.90
CA THR A 55 -1.30 0.08 15.06
C THR A 55 -0.80 -0.47 13.74
N ASP A 56 -1.63 -0.39 12.70
CA ASP A 56 -1.35 -0.93 11.36
C ASP A 56 -0.85 0.13 10.37
N GLY A 57 -0.35 1.26 10.88
CA GLY A 57 0.18 2.37 10.08
C GLY A 57 -0.81 3.51 9.88
N ALA A 58 -0.69 4.24 8.76
CA ALA A 58 -1.55 5.37 8.45
C ALA A 58 -3.00 4.95 8.27
N GLN A 59 -3.91 5.66 8.91
CA GLN A 59 -5.35 5.49 8.82
C GLN A 59 -6.03 6.83 8.51
N ILE A 60 -7.21 6.75 7.91
CA ILE A 60 -8.02 7.91 7.53
C ILE A 60 -9.43 7.70 8.04
N VAL A 61 -9.99 8.77 8.61
CA VAL A 61 -11.41 8.92 8.91
C VAL A 61 -11.87 10.28 8.38
N TYR A 62 -13.19 10.48 8.31
CA TYR A 62 -13.74 11.73 7.82
C TYR A 62 -14.65 12.35 8.87
N THR A 63 -14.78 13.69 8.85
CA THR A 63 -15.63 14.43 9.77
C THR A 63 -16.15 15.70 9.12
N ASP A 64 -17.21 16.29 9.71
CA ASP A 64 -17.65 17.64 9.38
C ASP A 64 -16.76 18.72 10.03
N ALA A 65 -16.94 19.97 9.62
CA ALA A 65 -16.15 21.11 10.09
C ALA A 65 -16.17 21.33 11.62
N GLN A 66 -17.21 20.83 12.30
CA GLN A 66 -17.40 20.98 13.75
C GLN A 66 -17.01 19.73 14.54
N ALA A 67 -16.58 18.68 13.88
CA ALA A 67 -16.29 17.36 14.45
C ALA A 67 -17.48 16.75 15.21
N THR A 68 -18.70 16.97 14.70
CA THR A 68 -19.92 16.43 15.31
C THR A 68 -20.23 15.01 14.83
N HIS A 69 -19.77 14.65 13.64
CA HIS A 69 -19.97 13.33 13.04
C HIS A 69 -18.63 12.74 12.62
N LEU A 70 -18.43 11.47 12.91
CA LEU A 70 -17.27 10.69 12.50
C LEU A 70 -17.71 9.64 11.47
N ILE A 71 -17.08 9.64 10.30
CA ILE A 71 -17.29 8.63 9.25
C ILE A 71 -16.06 7.76 9.18
N VAL A 72 -16.22 6.47 9.46
CA VAL A 72 -15.21 5.44 9.26
C VAL A 72 -15.58 4.69 7.98
N GLY A 73 -14.83 4.92 6.91
CA GLY A 73 -15.19 4.36 5.61
C GLY A 73 -14.30 4.88 4.49
N THR A 74 -14.80 4.73 3.27
CA THR A 74 -14.06 4.98 2.03
C THR A 74 -14.77 6.03 1.19
N LEU A 75 -14.02 6.99 0.67
CA LEU A 75 -14.51 8.00 -0.26
C LEU A 75 -14.22 7.55 -1.69
N TYR A 76 -15.28 7.37 -2.48
CA TYR A 76 -15.20 7.06 -3.90
C TYR A 76 -15.57 8.27 -4.77
N GLU A 77 -14.82 8.47 -5.83
CA GLU A 77 -15.22 9.34 -6.93
C GLU A 77 -16.03 8.51 -7.93
N THR A 78 -17.35 8.63 -7.91
CA THR A 78 -18.27 7.77 -8.68
C THR A 78 -18.12 7.89 -10.19
N ARG A 79 -17.67 9.06 -10.68
CA ARG A 79 -17.48 9.31 -12.12
C ARG A 79 -16.34 8.48 -12.70
N THR A 80 -15.29 8.23 -11.93
CA THR A 80 -14.07 7.52 -12.36
C THR A 80 -13.88 6.18 -11.66
N ASP A 81 -14.80 5.81 -10.75
CA ASP A 81 -14.73 4.63 -9.88
C ASP A 81 -13.43 4.55 -9.04
N ARG A 82 -12.85 5.73 -8.72
CA ARG A 82 -11.61 5.81 -7.95
C ARG A 82 -11.88 5.79 -6.46
N ASN A 83 -11.16 4.95 -5.74
CA ASN A 83 -11.12 4.92 -4.29
C ASN A 83 -10.09 5.95 -3.78
N LEU A 84 -10.55 7.17 -3.50
CA LEU A 84 -9.68 8.29 -3.09
C LEU A 84 -9.02 8.04 -1.73
N THR A 85 -9.71 7.37 -0.81
CA THR A 85 -9.14 6.99 0.50
C THR A 85 -7.97 6.03 0.34
N GLU A 86 -8.13 5.00 -0.48
CA GLU A 86 -7.07 4.03 -0.71
C GLU A 86 -5.87 4.63 -1.44
N GLU A 87 -6.11 5.44 -2.47
CA GLU A 87 -5.05 6.18 -3.15
C GLU A 87 -4.24 7.04 -2.18
N ARG A 88 -4.94 7.75 -1.28
CA ARG A 88 -4.30 8.57 -0.26
C ARG A 88 -3.46 7.73 0.70
N LEU A 89 -4.02 6.62 1.20
CA LEU A 89 -3.33 5.71 2.10
C LEU A 89 -2.09 5.06 1.45
N ARG A 90 -2.15 4.70 0.16
CA ARG A 90 -0.99 4.19 -0.59
C ARG A 90 0.15 5.22 -0.61
N LYS A 91 -0.17 6.48 -0.95
CA LYS A 91 0.82 7.58 -0.98
C LYS A 91 1.44 7.85 0.39
N LEU A 92 0.62 7.80 1.45
CA LEU A 92 1.07 8.05 2.82
C LEU A 92 1.94 6.92 3.41
N SER A 93 1.79 5.71 2.90
CA SER A 93 2.59 4.55 3.29
C SER A 93 3.72 4.22 2.31
N ALA A 94 4.01 5.14 1.38
CA ALA A 94 5.07 4.94 0.41
C ALA A 94 6.45 4.94 1.08
N ILE A 95 7.31 4.03 0.63
CA ILE A 95 8.71 3.92 1.03
C ILE A 95 9.63 4.50 -0.05
N ASN A 96 10.86 4.83 0.33
CA ASN A 96 11.86 5.18 -0.68
C ASN A 96 12.41 3.90 -1.32
N MET A 97 12.06 3.67 -2.58
CA MET A 97 12.47 2.48 -3.34
C MET A 97 13.98 2.44 -3.59
N ASP A 98 14.65 3.59 -3.66
CA ASP A 98 16.09 3.66 -3.94
C ASP A 98 16.94 3.23 -2.73
N THR A 99 16.33 3.14 -1.54
CA THR A 99 17.02 2.66 -0.32
C THR A 99 16.86 1.17 -0.08
N LEU A 100 16.13 0.46 -0.94
CA LEU A 100 15.95 -0.98 -0.79
C LEU A 100 17.23 -1.74 -1.21
N PRO A 101 17.68 -2.71 -0.40
CA PRO A 101 18.83 -3.56 -0.73
C PRO A 101 18.40 -4.66 -1.72
N TYR A 102 18.31 -4.32 -3.00
CA TYR A 102 17.85 -5.23 -4.07
C TYR A 102 18.75 -6.47 -4.24
N ASP A 103 19.99 -6.41 -3.79
CA ASP A 103 20.92 -7.53 -3.71
C ASP A 103 20.46 -8.65 -2.75
N LEU A 104 19.55 -8.35 -1.83
CA LEU A 104 18.92 -9.33 -0.94
C LEU A 104 17.61 -9.93 -1.51
N ALA A 105 17.21 -9.54 -2.72
CA ALA A 105 15.98 -10.00 -3.36
C ALA A 105 16.23 -11.01 -4.47
N VAL A 106 15.32 -11.96 -4.63
CA VAL A 106 15.26 -12.79 -5.85
C VAL A 106 14.57 -11.98 -6.94
N LYS A 107 15.27 -11.70 -8.02
CA LYS A 107 14.74 -10.98 -9.19
C LYS A 107 14.13 -11.97 -10.17
N VAL A 108 12.86 -11.74 -10.49
CA VAL A 108 12.14 -12.45 -11.57
C VAL A 108 11.73 -11.44 -12.61
N GLN A 109 12.12 -11.62 -13.86
CA GLN A 109 11.75 -10.74 -14.96
C GLN A 109 10.99 -11.52 -16.03
N ARG A 110 9.90 -10.91 -16.55
CA ARG A 110 9.14 -11.37 -17.70
C ARG A 110 9.05 -10.25 -18.72
N GLY A 111 9.12 -10.59 -19.99
CA GLY A 111 9.13 -9.63 -21.08
C GLY A 111 10.24 -8.59 -20.93
N ASN A 112 9.97 -7.35 -21.30
CA ASN A 112 10.95 -6.25 -21.23
C ASN A 112 11.19 -5.69 -19.81
N GLY A 113 10.37 -6.12 -18.81
CA GLY A 113 10.57 -5.75 -17.42
C GLY A 113 10.26 -4.29 -17.07
N ARG A 114 9.53 -3.55 -17.91
CA ARG A 114 9.27 -2.09 -17.74
C ARG A 114 8.51 -1.75 -16.47
N ARG A 115 7.66 -2.67 -15.98
CA ARG A 115 6.95 -2.54 -14.70
C ARG A 115 7.82 -3.07 -13.58
N THR A 116 7.85 -2.39 -12.45
CA THR A 116 8.59 -2.85 -11.26
C THR A 116 7.64 -3.10 -10.11
N LEU A 117 7.77 -4.25 -9.48
CA LEU A 117 7.06 -4.62 -8.26
C LEU A 117 8.07 -5.15 -7.24
N VAL A 118 7.94 -4.70 -5.99
CA VAL A 118 8.62 -5.32 -4.85
C VAL A 118 7.59 -6.10 -4.05
N MET A 119 7.94 -7.32 -3.65
CA MET A 119 7.05 -8.20 -2.88
C MET A 119 7.80 -8.87 -1.74
N PHE A 120 7.37 -8.61 -0.51
CA PHE A 120 7.74 -9.42 0.66
C PHE A 120 6.79 -10.61 0.71
N SER A 121 7.32 -11.80 0.50
CA SER A 121 6.53 -13.00 0.26
C SER A 121 7.01 -14.19 1.05
N ASP A 122 6.06 -14.94 1.59
CA ASP A 122 6.29 -16.24 2.21
C ASP A 122 5.75 -17.33 1.27
N PRO A 123 6.55 -18.33 0.87
CA PRO A 123 6.13 -19.38 -0.06
C PRO A 123 5.02 -20.28 0.51
N TYR A 124 4.82 -20.26 1.83
CA TYR A 124 3.78 -21.03 2.50
C TYR A 124 2.54 -20.22 2.86
N CYS A 125 2.54 -18.91 2.60
CA CYS A 125 1.38 -18.06 2.80
C CYS A 125 0.30 -18.31 1.74
N PRO A 126 -0.94 -18.70 2.11
CA PRO A 126 -2.01 -18.91 1.14
C PRO A 126 -2.37 -17.67 0.33
N ALA A 127 -2.28 -16.47 0.92
CA ALA A 127 -2.52 -15.22 0.23
C ALA A 127 -1.42 -14.92 -0.82
N CYS A 128 -0.15 -15.20 -0.49
CA CYS A 128 0.96 -15.09 -1.44
C CYS A 128 0.75 -16.00 -2.64
N LYS A 129 0.40 -17.28 -2.41
CA LYS A 129 0.11 -18.25 -3.49
C LYS A 129 -1.03 -17.80 -4.41
N ARG A 130 -2.08 -17.22 -3.84
CA ARG A 130 -3.17 -16.64 -4.66
C ARG A 130 -2.68 -15.47 -5.50
N PHE A 131 -1.84 -14.62 -4.91
CA PHE A 131 -1.32 -13.44 -5.61
C PHE A 131 -0.31 -13.84 -6.71
N GLU A 132 0.50 -14.87 -6.51
CA GLU A 132 1.38 -15.42 -7.57
C GLU A 132 0.60 -15.83 -8.82
N LYS A 133 -0.62 -16.38 -8.67
CA LYS A 133 -1.49 -16.70 -9.81
C LYS A 133 -1.95 -15.45 -10.55
N VAL A 134 -2.21 -14.36 -9.84
CA VAL A 134 -2.53 -13.05 -10.44
C VAL A 134 -1.31 -12.51 -11.19
N LEU A 135 -0.13 -12.57 -10.58
CA LEU A 135 1.12 -12.12 -11.18
C LEU A 135 1.51 -12.93 -12.41
N ALA A 136 1.18 -14.21 -12.48
CA ALA A 136 1.50 -15.07 -13.63
C ALA A 136 0.90 -14.58 -14.94
N GLY A 137 -0.19 -13.82 -14.90
CA GLY A 137 -0.83 -13.19 -16.07
C GLY A 137 -0.33 -11.79 -16.42
N ILE A 138 0.67 -11.26 -15.68
CA ILE A 138 1.22 -9.92 -15.93
C ILE A 138 2.55 -10.05 -16.68
N GLU A 139 2.60 -9.57 -17.91
CA GLU A 139 3.81 -9.50 -18.75
C GLU A 139 4.57 -8.18 -18.52
N ASP A 140 5.78 -8.08 -19.10
CA ASP A 140 6.63 -6.87 -19.08
C ASP A 140 6.88 -6.35 -17.66
N ILE A 141 7.19 -7.26 -16.72
CA ILE A 141 7.35 -6.95 -15.31
C ILE A 141 8.69 -7.49 -14.75
N THR A 142 9.32 -6.68 -13.90
CA THR A 142 10.39 -7.09 -12.99
C THR A 142 9.85 -7.14 -11.58
N ILE A 143 9.92 -8.30 -10.94
CA ILE A 143 9.49 -8.50 -9.56
C ILE A 143 10.73 -8.79 -8.71
N HIS A 144 10.88 -8.03 -7.62
CA HIS A 144 11.91 -8.26 -6.61
C HIS A 144 11.25 -8.91 -5.39
N TYR A 145 11.52 -10.19 -5.20
CA TYR A 145 10.98 -10.96 -4.07
C TYR A 145 11.95 -10.91 -2.90
N PHE A 146 11.55 -10.24 -1.84
CA PHE A 146 12.17 -10.38 -0.53
C PHE A 146 11.52 -11.57 0.17
N MET A 147 12.28 -12.67 0.29
CA MET A 147 11.77 -13.89 0.92
C MET A 147 11.60 -13.68 2.41
N TYR A 148 10.35 -13.69 2.87
CA TYR A 148 9.93 -13.29 4.21
C TYR A 148 9.17 -14.44 4.90
N PRO A 149 9.87 -15.51 5.37
CA PRO A 149 9.25 -16.74 5.87
C PRO A 149 8.77 -16.57 7.32
N VAL A 150 7.61 -15.93 7.51
CA VAL A 150 7.01 -15.63 8.82
C VAL A 150 5.76 -16.47 9.14
N ILE A 151 5.16 -17.12 8.15
CA ILE A 151 3.95 -17.94 8.32
C ILE A 151 4.30 -19.34 8.84
N ARG A 152 5.40 -19.90 8.31
CA ARG A 152 5.97 -21.19 8.75
C ARG A 152 7.48 -21.07 8.92
N PRO A 153 7.96 -20.45 10.01
CA PRO A 153 9.38 -20.24 10.23
C PRO A 153 10.18 -21.53 10.24
N GLU A 154 9.56 -22.66 10.65
CA GLU A 154 10.16 -24.00 10.61
C GLU A 154 10.49 -24.50 9.20
N LEU A 155 9.89 -23.88 8.17
CA LEU A 155 10.15 -24.19 6.75
C LEU A 155 11.05 -23.14 6.07
N ALA A 156 11.66 -22.24 6.83
CA ALA A 156 12.53 -21.17 6.27
C ALA A 156 13.72 -21.75 5.47
N ASP A 157 14.15 -22.99 5.75
CA ASP A 157 15.20 -23.66 4.99
C ASP A 157 14.87 -23.84 3.51
N HIS A 158 13.61 -23.92 3.14
CA HIS A 158 13.22 -23.93 1.74
C HIS A 158 13.49 -22.59 1.05
N SER A 159 13.30 -21.46 1.75
CA SER A 159 13.69 -20.14 1.24
C SER A 159 15.21 -20.00 1.14
N ARG A 160 15.96 -20.53 2.11
CA ARG A 160 17.43 -20.57 2.05
C ARG A 160 17.92 -21.41 0.87
N ALA A 161 17.29 -22.57 0.62
CA ALA A 161 17.63 -23.42 -0.54
C ALA A 161 17.34 -22.72 -1.88
N VAL A 162 16.25 -21.95 -1.99
CA VAL A 162 15.99 -21.10 -3.17
C VAL A 162 17.13 -20.11 -3.39
N TRP A 163 17.60 -19.46 -2.32
CA TRP A 163 18.69 -18.49 -2.44
C TRP A 163 20.01 -19.12 -2.92
N CYS A 164 20.31 -20.33 -2.47
CA CYS A 164 21.52 -21.06 -2.84
C CYS A 164 21.41 -21.79 -4.21
N ALA A 165 20.23 -21.77 -4.84
CA ALA A 165 20.05 -22.38 -6.14
C ALA A 165 20.80 -21.62 -7.25
N ALA A 166 21.34 -22.35 -8.25
CA ALA A 166 22.00 -21.74 -9.40
C ALA A 166 21.07 -20.78 -10.18
N ASP A 167 19.78 -21.12 -10.31
CA ASP A 167 18.73 -20.26 -10.86
C ASP A 167 17.71 -19.97 -9.77
N ARG A 168 17.94 -18.88 -9.04
CA ARG A 168 17.06 -18.40 -7.95
C ARG A 168 15.66 -18.08 -8.43
N SER A 169 15.53 -17.49 -9.62
CA SER A 169 14.25 -17.12 -10.23
C SER A 169 13.38 -18.35 -10.47
N LYS A 170 13.94 -19.37 -11.11
CA LYS A 170 13.23 -20.63 -11.35
C LYS A 170 12.90 -21.33 -10.03
N ALA A 171 13.86 -21.41 -9.11
CA ALA A 171 13.67 -22.06 -7.81
C ALA A 171 12.56 -21.39 -7.00
N TRP A 172 12.48 -20.04 -7.00
CA TRP A 172 11.40 -19.30 -6.36
C TRP A 172 10.04 -19.62 -6.97
N ILE A 173 9.92 -19.58 -8.30
CA ILE A 173 8.65 -19.86 -9.00
C ILE A 173 8.21 -21.31 -8.78
N ASP A 174 9.14 -22.26 -8.78
CA ASP A 174 8.83 -23.66 -8.51
C ASP A 174 8.31 -23.87 -7.08
N LEU A 175 8.89 -23.20 -6.08
CA LEU A 175 8.44 -23.26 -4.70
C LEU A 175 7.11 -22.49 -4.49
N ALA A 176 7.07 -21.21 -4.84
CA ALA A 176 5.98 -20.33 -4.49
C ALA A 176 4.69 -20.59 -5.29
N LEU A 177 4.81 -20.82 -6.61
CA LEU A 177 3.67 -21.03 -7.49
C LEU A 177 3.30 -22.51 -7.65
N ARG A 178 4.28 -23.40 -7.73
CA ARG A 178 4.07 -24.82 -8.04
C ARG A 178 4.17 -25.74 -6.83
N GLY A 179 4.60 -25.20 -5.67
CA GLY A 179 4.76 -25.95 -4.42
C GLY A 179 5.87 -26.99 -4.46
N LYS A 180 6.85 -26.83 -5.35
CA LYS A 180 7.99 -27.74 -5.51
C LYS A 180 9.20 -27.17 -4.77
N PRO A 181 9.57 -27.68 -3.60
CA PRO A 181 10.75 -27.21 -2.88
C PRO A 181 12.03 -27.61 -3.63
N VAL A 182 13.10 -26.83 -3.43
CA VAL A 182 14.43 -27.18 -3.89
C VAL A 182 14.93 -28.35 -3.04
N ALA A 183 15.46 -29.38 -3.70
CA ALA A 183 15.85 -30.64 -3.05
C ALA A 183 17.17 -30.54 -2.26
N THR A 184 17.88 -29.42 -2.28
CA THR A 184 19.18 -29.24 -1.65
C THR A 184 19.11 -28.46 -0.36
N SER A 185 19.91 -28.86 0.64
CA SER A 185 20.15 -28.02 1.82
C SER A 185 20.90 -26.75 1.42
N ALA A 186 20.56 -25.62 2.10
CA ALA A 186 21.31 -24.40 1.91
C ALA A 186 22.75 -24.54 2.40
N THR A 187 23.71 -24.36 1.51
CA THR A 187 25.15 -24.44 1.80
C THR A 187 25.85 -23.09 1.59
N CYS A 188 25.13 -22.05 1.25
CA CYS A 188 25.67 -20.73 1.04
C CYS A 188 25.17 -19.74 2.11
N ASP A 189 25.82 -18.58 2.21
CA ASP A 189 25.32 -17.46 3.03
C ASP A 189 24.01 -16.93 2.45
N THR A 190 23.00 -16.79 3.30
CA THR A 190 21.63 -16.41 2.87
C THR A 190 21.20 -15.09 3.53
N PRO A 191 20.41 -14.25 2.83
CA PRO A 191 19.97 -12.95 3.36
C PRO A 191 18.70 -13.03 4.21
N ILE A 192 18.20 -14.22 4.57
CA ILE A 192 16.87 -14.35 5.17
C ILE A 192 16.73 -13.50 6.43
N GLU A 193 17.71 -13.53 7.33
CA GLU A 193 17.70 -12.76 8.57
C GLU A 193 17.71 -11.25 8.29
N LYS A 194 18.54 -10.81 7.34
CA LYS A 194 18.58 -9.39 6.91
C LYS A 194 17.27 -8.92 6.29
N VAL A 195 16.57 -9.81 5.58
CA VAL A 195 15.26 -9.54 4.99
C VAL A 195 14.18 -9.46 6.09
N LEU A 196 14.24 -10.31 7.11
CA LEU A 196 13.34 -10.23 8.27
C LEU A 196 13.52 -8.90 9.02
N GLU A 197 14.75 -8.50 9.31
CA GLU A 197 15.07 -7.19 9.90
C GLU A 197 14.60 -6.01 9.02
N LEU A 198 14.79 -6.11 7.70
CA LEU A 198 14.31 -5.10 6.76
C LEU A 198 12.78 -4.98 6.83
N GLY A 199 12.07 -6.11 6.86
CA GLY A 199 10.63 -6.13 7.00
C GLY A 199 10.14 -5.46 8.29
N ASP A 200 10.80 -5.72 9.40
CA ASP A 200 10.50 -5.06 10.68
C ASP A 200 10.71 -3.54 10.62
N ARG A 201 11.83 -3.07 10.06
CA ARG A 201 12.10 -1.63 9.89
C ARG A 201 11.07 -0.95 8.98
N LEU A 202 10.56 -1.64 7.96
CA LEU A 202 9.53 -1.15 7.06
C LEU A 202 8.11 -1.31 7.60
N GLY A 203 7.94 -1.84 8.82
CA GLY A 203 6.63 -2.06 9.44
C GLY A 203 5.79 -3.11 8.69
N ILE A 204 6.43 -4.13 8.11
CA ILE A 204 5.75 -5.23 7.43
C ILE A 204 5.24 -6.23 8.46
N ARG A 205 3.91 -6.35 8.57
CA ARG A 205 3.23 -7.21 9.56
C ARG A 205 2.46 -8.37 8.93
N SER A 206 2.44 -8.45 7.59
CA SER A 206 1.71 -9.50 6.87
C SER A 206 2.32 -9.76 5.50
N THR A 207 2.08 -10.95 4.97
CA THR A 207 2.43 -11.35 3.61
C THR A 207 1.18 -11.69 2.79
N PRO A 208 1.14 -11.38 1.49
CA PRO A 208 2.13 -10.58 0.78
C PRO A 208 2.06 -9.10 1.15
N THR A 209 3.20 -8.42 1.23
CA THR A 209 3.27 -6.96 1.21
C THR A 209 3.95 -6.54 -0.08
N LEU A 210 3.33 -5.60 -0.80
CA LEU A 210 3.74 -5.19 -2.12
C LEU A 210 3.98 -3.70 -2.19
N PHE A 211 5.02 -3.31 -2.97
CA PHE A 211 5.30 -1.91 -3.26
C PHE A 211 5.45 -1.71 -4.77
N LEU A 212 4.78 -0.69 -5.30
CA LEU A 212 4.93 -0.22 -6.67
C LEU A 212 6.28 0.47 -6.90
N ALA A 213 6.63 0.73 -8.15
CA ALA A 213 7.85 1.48 -8.50
C ALA A 213 7.95 2.87 -7.85
N THR A 214 6.82 3.46 -7.48
CA THR A 214 6.71 4.74 -6.76
C THR A 214 6.96 4.61 -5.25
N GLY A 215 7.07 3.39 -4.72
CA GLY A 215 7.14 3.09 -3.29
C GLY A 215 5.77 2.96 -2.61
N GLU A 216 4.68 3.22 -3.31
CA GLU A 216 3.33 3.08 -2.78
C GLU A 216 3.02 1.63 -2.40
N ARG A 217 2.53 1.43 -1.17
CA ARG A 217 2.16 0.10 -0.66
C ARG A 217 0.78 -0.29 -1.18
N LEU A 218 0.69 -1.45 -1.85
CA LEU A 218 -0.59 -2.03 -2.24
C LEU A 218 -1.23 -2.77 -1.05
N ARG A 219 -2.52 -2.60 -0.91
CA ARG A 219 -3.33 -3.39 0.05
C ARG A 219 -3.86 -4.66 -0.64
N GLY A 220 -4.15 -5.69 0.15
CA GLY A 220 -4.67 -6.96 -0.36
C GLY A 220 -6.02 -6.81 -1.07
N GLY A 221 -6.34 -7.75 -1.97
CA GLY A 221 -7.61 -7.78 -2.71
C GLY A 221 -7.58 -7.11 -4.09
N THR A 222 -6.43 -6.60 -4.54
CA THR A 222 -6.26 -6.01 -5.88
C THR A 222 -6.46 -7.08 -6.97
N SER A 223 -7.40 -6.86 -7.90
CA SER A 223 -7.60 -7.73 -9.05
C SER A 223 -6.45 -7.61 -10.07
N ALA A 224 -6.31 -8.58 -10.99
CA ALA A 224 -5.28 -8.53 -12.04
C ALA A 224 -5.41 -7.28 -12.92
N ALA A 225 -6.63 -6.87 -13.27
CA ALA A 225 -6.89 -5.69 -14.07
C ALA A 225 -6.47 -4.40 -13.33
N GLN A 226 -6.86 -4.25 -12.07
CA GLN A 226 -6.46 -3.12 -11.24
C GLN A 226 -4.95 -3.07 -11.01
N LEU A 227 -4.34 -4.24 -10.75
CA LEU A 227 -2.88 -4.33 -10.56
C LEU A 227 -2.13 -3.86 -11.82
N LYS A 228 -2.60 -4.27 -13.01
CA LYS A 228 -1.98 -3.86 -14.27
C LYS A 228 -2.04 -2.35 -14.46
N VAL A 229 -3.17 -1.72 -14.18
CA VAL A 229 -3.34 -0.25 -14.25
C VAL A 229 -2.36 0.44 -13.28
N LEU A 230 -2.32 0.01 -12.03
CA LEU A 230 -1.43 0.60 -11.02
C LEU A 230 0.06 0.44 -11.36
N LEU A 231 0.45 -0.69 -11.94
CA LEU A 231 1.81 -0.94 -12.40
C LEU A 231 2.19 -0.05 -13.59
N ASP A 232 1.26 0.17 -14.53
CA ASP A 232 1.47 1.05 -15.68
C ASP A 232 1.62 2.51 -15.21
N GLU A 233 0.73 3.01 -14.37
CA GLU A 233 0.79 4.35 -13.77
C GLU A 233 2.09 4.57 -12.99
N ALA A 234 2.51 3.61 -12.18
CA ALA A 234 3.74 3.69 -11.39
C ALA A 234 4.99 3.72 -12.28
N ALA A 235 5.00 2.96 -13.38
CA ALA A 235 6.10 2.95 -14.35
C ALA A 235 6.22 4.31 -15.06
N GLU A 236 5.09 4.90 -15.47
CA GLU A 236 5.06 6.23 -16.10
C GLU A 236 5.51 7.35 -15.14
N GLN A 237 5.07 7.29 -13.87
CA GLN A 237 5.48 8.27 -12.86
C GLN A 237 6.98 8.19 -12.56
N LYS A 238 7.55 6.98 -12.52
CA LYS A 238 9.00 6.81 -12.31
C LYS A 238 9.82 7.31 -13.50
N ALA A 239 9.33 7.16 -14.72
CA ALA A 239 10.01 7.63 -15.93
C ALA A 239 10.05 9.17 -16.06
N LYS A 240 9.19 9.90 -15.33
CA LYS A 240 9.09 11.37 -15.33
C LYS A 240 9.97 12.04 -14.25
N LYS A 241 10.59 11.27 -13.37
CA LYS A 241 11.50 11.73 -12.32
C LYS A 241 12.95 11.59 -12.74
#